data_e597ff218d4a493fce423ccbbc528095
#
_entry.id   e597ff218d4a493fce423ccbbc528095
#
_cell.length_a   1.000
_cell.length_b   1.000
_cell.length_c   1.000
_cell.angle_alpha   90.00
_cell.angle_beta   90.00
_cell.angle_gamma   90.00
#
_symmetry.space_group_name_H-M   'P 1'
#
loop_
_entity.id
_entity.type
_entity.pdbx_description
1 polymer ?
#
loop_
_entity_poly.entity_id
_entity_poly.type
_entity_poly.pdbx_seq_one_letter_code
_entity_poly.pdbx_strand_id
1 'polypeptide(L)'
;MYFNKKHIIFLIIALCFFNVFFNNHNIYSQEVEKDTISSDSLKTNFILDEVRRKAKGFIQINNKDKIITLYDNAELYYMDIELKSGIIKFNWESNIVSAGRIRDSVGNYTQSPVFKQGGDEINPDSLRYNFDSKKALIWNSRTKQNDMNVFSSATKKESDSIYFIKEAKVTTSSNLDDPEYYIRVRSGKFIPKNKIIAGPSNLYIYDVPTPIFLPFAYFPLSEDRNSG
;
A
#
# COMPACT_ATOMS: atom_id res chain seq x y z
N MET A 1 -51.86 38.10 -59.94
CA MET A 1 -51.74 37.04 -58.97
C MET A 1 -51.04 37.66 -57.75
N TYR A 2 -51.86 38.13 -56.74
CA TYR A 2 -51.27 38.80 -55.58
C TYR A 2 -50.90 37.81 -54.53
N PHE A 3 -49.57 37.65 -54.32
CA PHE A 3 -49.08 36.88 -53.22
C PHE A 3 -49.31 37.61 -51.87
N ASN A 4 -50.03 36.95 -50.99
CA ASN A 4 -50.43 37.49 -49.71
C ASN A 4 -49.20 37.76 -48.81
N LYS A 5 -49.01 39.01 -48.34
CA LYS A 5 -47.88 39.46 -47.51
C LYS A 5 -47.58 38.54 -46.33
N LYS A 6 -48.60 37.86 -45.79
CA LYS A 6 -48.44 36.91 -44.70
C LYS A 6 -47.62 35.67 -45.05
N HIS A 7 -47.72 35.18 -46.28
CA HIS A 7 -46.94 34.02 -46.74
C HIS A 7 -45.47 34.37 -46.98
N ILE A 8 -45.18 35.60 -47.39
CA ILE A 8 -43.80 36.06 -47.59
C ILE A 8 -43.09 36.19 -46.23
N ILE A 9 -43.74 36.71 -45.18
CA ILE A 9 -43.19 36.82 -43.84
C ILE A 9 -42.95 35.45 -43.23
N PHE A 10 -43.85 34.47 -43.40
CA PHE A 10 -43.68 33.11 -42.93
C PHE A 10 -42.50 32.41 -43.64
N LEU A 11 -42.29 32.64 -44.91
CA LEU A 11 -41.18 32.05 -45.69
C LEU A 11 -39.82 32.63 -45.25
N ILE A 12 -39.76 33.93 -44.91
CA ILE A 12 -38.53 34.57 -44.41
C ILE A 12 -38.21 34.06 -42.99
N ILE A 13 -39.21 33.87 -42.11
CA ILE A 13 -38.97 33.32 -40.78
C ILE A 13 -38.52 31.87 -40.86
N ALA A 14 -39.10 31.06 -41.74
CA ALA A 14 -38.65 29.67 -41.98
C ALA A 14 -37.22 29.59 -42.52
N LEU A 15 -36.81 30.52 -43.39
CA LEU A 15 -35.47 30.59 -43.96
C LEU A 15 -34.43 31.01 -42.88
N CYS A 16 -34.80 31.90 -41.94
CA CYS A 16 -33.96 32.29 -40.83
C CYS A 16 -33.77 31.15 -39.81
N PHE A 17 -34.81 30.36 -39.57
CA PHE A 17 -34.73 29.20 -38.68
C PHE A 17 -33.86 28.09 -39.25
N PHE A 18 -33.86 27.92 -40.59
CA PHE A 18 -33.05 26.92 -41.27
C PHE A 18 -31.55 27.23 -41.19
N ASN A 19 -31.16 28.52 -41.18
CA ASN A 19 -29.74 28.91 -41.06
C ASN A 19 -29.19 28.80 -39.64
N VAL A 20 -30.03 28.81 -38.59
CA VAL A 20 -29.62 28.64 -37.22
C VAL A 20 -29.34 27.15 -36.90
N PHE A 21 -30.01 26.21 -37.57
CA PHE A 21 -29.87 24.79 -37.34
C PHE A 21 -28.69 24.14 -38.11
N PHE A 22 -28.17 24.76 -39.15
CA PHE A 22 -27.09 24.16 -39.97
C PHE A 22 -25.71 24.71 -39.76
N ASN A 23 -25.50 25.66 -38.84
CA ASN A 23 -24.21 26.30 -38.61
C ASN A 23 -23.45 25.84 -37.36
N ASN A 24 -23.76 24.65 -36.77
CA ASN A 24 -23.03 24.12 -35.62
C ASN A 24 -22.58 22.69 -35.82
N HIS A 25 -21.94 22.37 -36.94
CA HIS A 25 -21.13 21.20 -37.05
C HIS A 25 -19.67 21.60 -37.27
N ASN A 26 -19.00 22.05 -36.21
CA ASN A 26 -17.56 21.95 -36.10
C ASN A 26 -17.24 20.48 -35.82
N ILE A 27 -16.92 19.74 -36.86
CA ILE A 27 -16.25 18.44 -36.78
C ILE A 27 -14.84 18.75 -36.30
N TYR A 28 -14.60 18.63 -35.00
CA TYR A 28 -13.23 18.53 -34.49
C TYR A 28 -12.72 17.17 -34.91
N SER A 29 -11.85 17.16 -35.92
CA SER A 29 -10.92 16.09 -36.19
C SER A 29 -10.11 15.88 -34.90
N GLN A 30 -10.30 14.75 -34.20
CA GLN A 30 -9.42 14.35 -33.11
C GLN A 30 -8.07 13.96 -33.79
N GLU A 31 -7.16 14.88 -33.80
CA GLU A 31 -5.75 14.60 -33.86
C GLU A 31 -5.43 13.80 -32.60
N VAL A 32 -4.93 12.57 -32.77
CA VAL A 32 -4.42 11.76 -31.65
C VAL A 32 -3.15 12.44 -31.19
N GLU A 33 -3.31 13.41 -30.33
CA GLU A 33 -2.24 13.99 -29.57
C GLU A 33 -1.69 12.89 -28.66
N LYS A 34 -0.46 12.52 -28.91
CA LYS A 34 0.32 11.60 -28.10
C LYS A 34 0.54 12.29 -26.76
N ASP A 35 -0.44 12.09 -25.85
CA ASP A 35 -0.38 12.65 -24.51
C ASP A 35 0.89 12.15 -23.83
N THR A 36 1.92 12.97 -23.95
CA THR A 36 2.93 13.06 -22.91
C THR A 36 2.19 13.61 -21.69
N ILE A 37 1.71 12.70 -20.82
CA ILE A 37 1.05 13.05 -19.58
C ILE A 37 2.06 13.85 -18.76
N SER A 38 1.98 15.15 -18.89
CA SER A 38 2.59 16.07 -17.96
C SER A 38 1.98 15.80 -16.58
N SER A 39 2.83 15.54 -15.60
CA SER A 39 2.53 15.13 -14.23
C SER A 39 1.82 16.19 -13.38
N ASP A 40 1.10 17.16 -13.99
CA ASP A 40 0.76 18.41 -13.31
C ASP A 40 -0.72 18.62 -12.96
N SER A 41 -1.60 17.63 -13.08
CA SER A 41 -3.03 17.89 -12.82
C SER A 41 -3.72 17.02 -11.75
N LEU A 42 -2.99 16.32 -10.89
CA LEU A 42 -3.56 15.71 -9.69
C LEU A 42 -3.04 16.40 -8.43
N LYS A 43 -3.26 17.72 -8.33
CA LYS A 43 -3.21 18.43 -7.05
C LYS A 43 -4.47 18.09 -6.25
N THR A 44 -4.54 16.87 -5.73
CA THR A 44 -5.33 16.64 -4.52
C THR A 44 -4.56 17.27 -3.37
N ASN A 45 -5.22 18.08 -2.56
CA ASN A 45 -4.68 18.83 -1.40
C ASN A 45 -4.06 17.94 -0.30
N PHE A 46 -3.50 16.79 -0.65
CA PHE A 46 -3.25 15.70 0.28
C PHE A 46 -1.78 15.34 0.46
N ILE A 47 -0.88 15.78 -0.41
CA ILE A 47 0.50 15.35 -0.37
C ILE A 47 1.39 16.58 -0.47
N LEU A 48 1.92 17.00 0.67
CA LEU A 48 2.88 18.10 0.78
C LEU A 48 4.23 17.75 0.14
N ASP A 49 4.52 16.45 -0.02
CA ASP A 49 5.70 15.90 -0.68
C ASP A 49 5.33 15.12 -1.94
N GLU A 50 6.24 15.09 -2.91
CA GLU A 50 6.06 14.36 -4.16
C GLU A 50 6.05 12.84 -3.93
N VAL A 51 4.93 12.17 -4.21
CA VAL A 51 4.86 10.71 -4.27
C VAL A 51 5.52 10.23 -5.54
N ARG A 52 6.71 9.66 -5.43
CA ARG A 52 7.38 8.99 -6.54
C ARG A 52 6.89 7.55 -6.64
N ARG A 53 6.60 7.11 -7.85
CA ARG A 53 6.06 5.78 -8.14
C ARG A 53 6.69 5.20 -9.39
N LYS A 54 6.95 3.88 -9.37
CA LYS A 54 7.46 3.12 -10.51
C LYS A 54 6.81 1.75 -10.56
N ALA A 55 6.72 1.16 -11.73
CA ALA A 55 6.39 -0.24 -11.94
C ALA A 55 7.04 -0.70 -13.25
N LYS A 56 7.42 -1.98 -13.32
CA LYS A 56 7.98 -2.58 -14.53
C LYS A 56 6.87 -3.01 -15.50
N GLY A 57 5.77 -3.56 -14.97
CA GLY A 57 4.66 -4.05 -15.78
C GLY A 57 3.77 -2.93 -16.27
N PHE A 58 2.89 -2.42 -15.40
CA PHE A 58 2.00 -1.32 -15.76
C PHE A 58 1.65 -0.43 -14.54
N ILE A 59 1.23 0.79 -14.87
CA ILE A 59 0.59 1.72 -13.95
C ILE A 59 -0.80 2.00 -14.50
N GLN A 60 -1.84 1.67 -13.73
CA GLN A 60 -3.24 1.89 -14.10
C GLN A 60 -3.88 2.87 -13.13
N ILE A 61 -4.59 3.86 -13.67
CA ILE A 61 -5.34 4.85 -12.89
C ILE A 61 -6.83 4.60 -13.13
N ASN A 62 -7.58 4.32 -12.06
CA ASN A 62 -9.02 4.18 -12.08
C ASN A 62 -9.64 5.39 -11.38
N ASN A 63 -10.14 6.34 -12.16
CA ASN A 63 -10.74 7.57 -11.65
C ASN A 63 -12.09 7.35 -10.95
N LYS A 64 -12.82 6.29 -11.30
CA LYS A 64 -14.09 5.95 -10.68
C LYS A 64 -13.89 5.48 -9.23
N ASP A 65 -12.97 4.56 -9.03
CA ASP A 65 -12.70 3.94 -7.73
C ASP A 65 -11.61 4.70 -6.96
N LYS A 66 -11.02 5.76 -7.55
CA LYS A 66 -9.94 6.56 -6.96
C LYS A 66 -8.72 5.72 -6.62
N ILE A 67 -8.35 4.75 -7.48
CA ILE A 67 -7.25 3.81 -7.23
C ILE A 67 -6.19 3.91 -8.32
N ILE A 68 -4.92 4.03 -7.90
CA ILE A 68 -3.75 3.80 -8.73
C ILE A 68 -3.24 2.39 -8.43
N THR A 69 -3.06 1.58 -9.46
CA THR A 69 -2.46 0.24 -9.37
C THR A 69 -1.10 0.24 -10.05
N LEU A 70 -0.08 -0.17 -9.32
CA LEU A 70 1.28 -0.42 -9.80
C LEU A 70 1.48 -1.94 -9.81
N TYR A 71 1.96 -2.50 -10.89
CA TYR A 71 2.11 -3.95 -11.05
C TYR A 71 3.48 -4.33 -11.61
N ASP A 72 4.06 -5.38 -11.05
CA ASP A 72 5.38 -5.94 -11.32
C ASP A 72 6.52 -4.98 -10.96
N ASN A 73 7.31 -5.36 -9.98
CA ASN A 73 8.37 -4.54 -9.38
C ASN A 73 7.88 -3.13 -9.06
N ALA A 74 6.71 -3.09 -8.40
CA ALA A 74 6.07 -1.85 -8.00
C ALA A 74 6.85 -1.18 -6.88
N GLU A 75 7.09 0.12 -7.02
CA GLU A 75 7.77 0.96 -6.03
C GLU A 75 6.96 2.21 -5.75
N LEU A 76 6.85 2.57 -4.48
CA LEU A 76 6.21 3.79 -4.02
C LEU A 76 7.08 4.42 -2.94
N TYR A 77 7.37 5.70 -3.09
CA TYR A 77 8.17 6.49 -2.16
C TYR A 77 7.37 7.72 -1.71
N TYR A 78 7.26 7.92 -0.42
CA TYR A 78 6.56 9.06 0.17
C TYR A 78 7.20 9.43 1.52
N MET A 79 7.72 10.67 1.64
CA MET A 79 8.45 11.11 2.83
C MET A 79 9.57 10.12 3.20
N ASP A 80 9.50 9.54 4.41
CA ASP A 80 10.42 8.54 4.94
C ASP A 80 10.00 7.09 4.64
N ILE A 81 8.91 6.91 3.86
CA ILE A 81 8.37 5.60 3.50
C ILE A 81 8.89 5.15 2.14
N GLU A 82 9.44 3.95 2.12
CA GLU A 82 9.77 3.20 0.92
C GLU A 82 8.96 1.89 0.91
N LEU A 83 8.17 1.68 -0.13
CA LEU A 83 7.38 0.46 -0.31
C LEU A 83 7.69 -0.14 -1.67
N LYS A 84 8.24 -1.36 -1.67
CA LYS A 84 8.46 -2.18 -2.87
C LYS A 84 7.61 -3.45 -2.78
N SER A 85 7.04 -3.90 -3.90
CA SER A 85 6.15 -5.06 -3.91
C SER A 85 5.86 -5.56 -5.33
N GLY A 86 5.26 -6.74 -5.44
CA GLY A 86 4.74 -7.21 -6.73
C GLY A 86 3.56 -6.39 -7.21
N ILE A 87 2.67 -6.01 -6.31
CA ILE A 87 1.53 -5.13 -6.60
C ILE A 87 1.35 -4.10 -5.49
N ILE A 88 1.11 -2.85 -5.88
CA ILE A 88 0.74 -1.77 -4.97
C ILE A 88 -0.54 -1.13 -5.49
N LYS A 89 -1.54 -0.98 -4.63
CA LYS A 89 -2.78 -0.26 -4.90
C LYS A 89 -2.89 0.92 -3.93
N PHE A 90 -2.96 2.11 -4.46
CA PHE A 90 -3.14 3.34 -3.68
C PHE A 90 -4.50 3.96 -3.96
N ASN A 91 -5.34 4.04 -2.94
CA ASN A 91 -6.59 4.78 -3.00
C ASN A 91 -6.34 6.20 -2.48
N TRP A 92 -6.44 7.19 -3.38
CA TRP A 92 -6.12 8.58 -3.04
C TRP A 92 -7.25 9.35 -2.37
N GLU A 93 -8.46 8.80 -2.31
CA GLU A 93 -9.58 9.38 -1.55
C GLU A 93 -9.50 8.99 -0.07
N SER A 94 -9.21 7.73 0.23
CA SER A 94 -9.09 7.23 1.61
C SER A 94 -7.66 7.26 2.15
N ASN A 95 -6.66 7.63 1.32
CA ASN A 95 -5.23 7.67 1.63
C ASN A 95 -4.67 6.33 2.13
N ILE A 96 -5.22 5.24 1.58
CA ILE A 96 -4.83 3.89 1.94
C ILE A 96 -3.99 3.29 0.81
N VAL A 97 -2.81 2.80 1.14
CA VAL A 97 -2.01 1.94 0.28
C VAL A 97 -2.13 0.49 0.72
N SER A 98 -2.25 -0.42 -0.25
CA SER A 98 -2.20 -1.86 -0.03
C SER A 98 -1.11 -2.45 -0.91
N ALA A 99 -0.31 -3.36 -0.38
CA ALA A 99 0.75 -4.04 -1.11
C ALA A 99 0.68 -5.55 -0.89
N GLY A 100 1.10 -6.32 -1.89
CA GLY A 100 1.06 -7.77 -1.85
C GLY A 100 1.95 -8.42 -2.90
N ARG A 101 2.12 -9.72 -2.73
CA ARG A 101 2.85 -10.58 -3.67
C ARG A 101 2.07 -10.74 -4.98
N ILE A 102 2.78 -11.03 -6.06
CA ILE A 102 2.19 -11.50 -7.32
C ILE A 102 2.56 -12.95 -7.55
N ARG A 103 1.91 -13.58 -8.52
CA ARG A 103 2.26 -14.93 -8.95
C ARG A 103 3.10 -14.86 -10.21
N ASP A 104 4.12 -15.72 -10.27
CA ASP A 104 4.91 -15.93 -11.48
C ASP A 104 4.16 -16.83 -12.50
N SER A 105 4.78 -17.12 -13.63
CA SER A 105 4.20 -17.95 -14.70
C SER A 105 3.95 -19.41 -14.27
N VAL A 106 4.60 -19.88 -13.19
CA VAL A 106 4.46 -21.23 -12.64
C VAL A 106 3.43 -21.26 -11.52
N GLY A 107 2.98 -20.08 -11.04
CA GLY A 107 1.97 -19.95 -10.00
C GLY A 107 2.54 -19.71 -8.60
N ASN A 108 3.86 -19.63 -8.43
CA ASN A 108 4.50 -19.34 -7.16
C ASN A 108 4.35 -17.87 -6.77
N TYR A 109 4.22 -17.60 -5.47
CA TYR A 109 4.23 -16.23 -4.97
C TYR A 109 5.65 -15.65 -5.01
N THR A 110 5.76 -14.45 -5.58
CA THR A 110 7.02 -13.73 -5.76
C THR A 110 6.83 -12.24 -5.45
N GLN A 111 7.94 -11.52 -5.31
CA GLN A 111 7.97 -10.08 -5.06
C GLN A 111 7.18 -9.70 -3.79
N SER A 112 7.52 -10.34 -2.67
CA SER A 112 6.98 -9.98 -1.36
C SER A 112 7.20 -8.49 -1.08
N PRO A 113 6.25 -7.83 -0.41
CA PRO A 113 6.43 -6.46 0.00
C PRO A 113 7.65 -6.26 0.88
N VAL A 114 8.35 -5.15 0.68
CA VAL A 114 9.38 -4.61 1.55
C VAL A 114 8.92 -3.21 1.95
N PHE A 115 8.63 -3.03 3.22
CA PHE A 115 8.21 -1.74 3.78
C PHE A 115 9.31 -1.20 4.69
N LYS A 116 9.80 0.01 4.38
CA LYS A 116 10.79 0.71 5.19
C LYS A 116 10.24 2.02 5.67
N GLN A 117 10.50 2.34 6.93
CA GLN A 117 10.16 3.64 7.53
C GLN A 117 11.11 3.94 8.68
N GLY A 118 11.74 5.14 8.67
CA GLY A 118 12.58 5.59 9.78
C GLY A 118 13.76 4.67 10.12
N GLY A 119 14.26 3.89 9.14
CA GLY A 119 15.34 2.92 9.29
C GLY A 119 14.90 1.53 9.78
N ASP A 120 13.62 1.31 10.03
CA ASP A 120 13.04 -0.01 10.27
C ASP A 120 12.60 -0.65 8.95
N GLU A 121 12.83 -1.96 8.83
CA GLU A 121 12.43 -2.75 7.67
C GLU A 121 11.54 -3.91 8.09
N ILE A 122 10.42 -4.08 7.39
CA ILE A 122 9.46 -5.16 7.59
C ILE A 122 9.19 -5.83 6.25
N ASN A 123 9.29 -7.16 6.22
CA ASN A 123 9.08 -7.99 5.03
C ASN A 123 7.81 -8.85 5.22
N PRO A 124 6.62 -8.36 4.86
CA PRO A 124 5.37 -9.10 4.99
C PRO A 124 5.02 -9.85 3.71
N ASP A 125 3.96 -10.68 3.79
CA ASP A 125 3.29 -11.23 2.61
C ASP A 125 2.33 -10.23 1.98
N SER A 126 1.70 -9.39 2.83
CA SER A 126 0.85 -8.28 2.41
C SER A 126 0.72 -7.25 3.53
N LEU A 127 0.37 -6.03 3.14
CA LEU A 127 0.11 -4.95 4.08
C LEU A 127 -0.96 -3.98 3.57
N ARG A 128 -1.55 -3.26 4.52
CA ARG A 128 -2.41 -2.09 4.28
C ARG A 128 -1.95 -0.98 5.22
N TYR A 129 -1.63 0.17 4.68
CA TYR A 129 -1.17 1.35 5.44
C TYR A 129 -2.06 2.55 5.11
N ASN A 130 -2.40 3.33 6.11
CA ASN A 130 -3.13 4.58 5.94
C ASN A 130 -2.19 5.75 6.24
N PHE A 131 -2.01 6.64 5.26
CA PHE A 131 -1.07 7.77 5.36
C PHE A 131 -1.53 8.84 6.35
N ASP A 132 -2.84 9.00 6.57
CA ASP A 132 -3.39 9.99 7.51
C ASP A 132 -3.16 9.58 8.96
N SER A 133 -3.62 8.38 9.28
CA SER A 133 -3.55 7.87 10.65
C SER A 133 -2.20 7.26 10.98
N LYS A 134 -1.33 7.02 9.98
CA LYS A 134 -0.04 6.30 10.08
C LYS A 134 -0.18 4.89 10.65
N LYS A 135 -1.38 4.32 10.61
CA LYS A 135 -1.69 2.95 11.07
C LYS A 135 -1.55 1.96 9.94
N ALA A 136 -1.17 0.72 10.31
CA ALA A 136 -1.09 -0.38 9.36
C ALA A 136 -1.66 -1.69 9.91
N LEU A 137 -2.10 -2.54 8.97
CA LEU A 137 -2.32 -3.96 9.18
C LEU A 137 -1.35 -4.70 8.26
N ILE A 138 -0.60 -5.63 8.83
CA ILE A 138 0.51 -6.31 8.19
C ILE A 138 0.35 -7.81 8.45
N TRP A 139 0.43 -8.63 7.40
CA TRP A 139 0.23 -10.07 7.50
C TRP A 139 1.51 -10.82 7.16
N ASN A 140 1.79 -11.85 7.97
CA ASN A 140 2.97 -12.71 7.85
C ASN A 140 4.26 -11.90 7.77
N SER A 141 4.45 -11.00 8.74
CA SER A 141 5.60 -10.11 8.77
C SER A 141 6.85 -10.80 9.31
N ARG A 142 7.98 -10.45 8.75
CA ARG A 142 9.31 -10.81 9.21
C ARG A 142 10.10 -9.54 9.46
N THR A 143 10.68 -9.41 10.63
CA THR A 143 11.56 -8.28 10.97
C THR A 143 12.71 -8.76 11.81
N LYS A 144 13.87 -8.15 11.59
CA LYS A 144 15.06 -8.38 12.40
C LYS A 144 15.30 -7.17 13.27
N GLN A 145 15.53 -7.42 14.57
CA GLN A 145 15.86 -6.40 15.55
C GLN A 145 17.11 -6.88 16.32
N ASN A 146 18.26 -6.30 16.02
CA ASN A 146 19.55 -6.78 16.50
C ASN A 146 19.74 -8.28 16.16
N ASP A 147 19.93 -9.12 17.16
CA ASP A 147 20.09 -10.56 16.98
C ASP A 147 18.77 -11.33 17.02
N MET A 148 17.65 -10.67 17.27
CA MET A 148 16.34 -11.32 17.32
C MET A 148 15.60 -11.22 16.00
N ASN A 149 15.06 -12.35 15.57
CA ASN A 149 14.15 -12.47 14.45
C ASN A 149 12.73 -12.62 14.98
N VAL A 150 11.82 -11.79 14.49
CA VAL A 150 10.41 -11.77 14.88
C VAL A 150 9.56 -12.04 13.65
N PHE A 151 8.85 -13.17 13.68
CA PHE A 151 7.83 -13.53 12.70
C PHE A 151 6.47 -13.33 13.34
N SER A 152 5.52 -12.70 12.65
CA SER A 152 4.18 -12.51 13.18
C SER A 152 3.15 -12.77 12.10
N SER A 153 2.11 -13.57 12.42
CA SER A 153 1.03 -13.84 11.48
C SER A 153 0.19 -12.60 11.20
N ALA A 154 0.03 -11.73 12.20
CA ALA A 154 -0.62 -10.43 12.03
C ALA A 154 0.02 -9.39 12.95
N THR A 155 0.32 -8.24 12.37
CA THR A 155 0.87 -7.08 13.06
C THR A 155 0.00 -5.87 12.79
N LYS A 156 -0.44 -5.19 13.86
CA LYS A 156 -1.12 -3.91 13.80
C LYS A 156 -0.14 -2.81 14.24
N LYS A 157 0.23 -1.93 13.32
CA LYS A 157 0.93 -0.69 13.66
C LYS A 157 -0.08 0.31 14.18
N GLU A 158 0.06 0.74 15.42
CA GLU A 158 -0.81 1.73 16.04
C GLU A 158 -0.22 3.13 15.97
N SER A 159 1.12 3.24 16.02
CA SER A 159 1.90 4.45 15.85
C SER A 159 3.30 4.10 15.35
N ASP A 160 4.16 5.10 15.10
CA ASP A 160 5.53 4.87 14.67
C ASP A 160 6.37 4.09 15.69
N SER A 161 5.95 4.07 16.95
CA SER A 161 6.68 3.41 18.06
C SER A 161 5.94 2.23 18.69
N ILE A 162 4.71 1.89 18.23
CA ILE A 162 3.91 0.86 18.88
C ILE A 162 3.28 -0.06 17.86
N TYR A 163 3.60 -1.34 17.98
CA TYR A 163 3.02 -2.41 17.18
C TYR A 163 2.40 -3.45 18.10
N PHE A 164 1.24 -3.97 17.73
CA PHE A 164 0.64 -5.15 18.36
C PHE A 164 0.86 -6.34 17.43
N ILE A 165 1.44 -7.40 17.98
CA ILE A 165 1.75 -8.63 17.26
C ILE A 165 0.84 -9.76 17.72
N LYS A 166 0.49 -10.65 16.81
CA LYS A 166 -0.34 -11.82 17.08
C LYS A 166 0.29 -13.05 16.47
N GLU A 167 0.27 -14.17 17.23
CA GLU A 167 0.86 -15.43 16.84
C GLU A 167 2.29 -15.23 16.29
N ALA A 168 3.14 -14.68 17.15
CA ALA A 168 4.52 -14.40 16.77
C ALA A 168 5.47 -15.53 17.21
N LYS A 169 6.52 -15.76 16.41
CA LYS A 169 7.69 -16.55 16.77
C LYS A 169 8.86 -15.59 16.99
N VAL A 170 9.49 -15.66 18.13
CA VAL A 170 10.67 -14.87 18.49
C VAL A 170 11.85 -15.81 18.67
N THR A 171 12.91 -15.63 17.91
CA THR A 171 14.09 -16.51 17.91
C THR A 171 15.37 -15.74 17.68
N THR A 172 16.49 -16.28 18.17
CA THR A 172 17.85 -15.85 17.83
C THR A 172 18.55 -16.87 16.91
N SER A 173 17.82 -17.92 16.44
CA SER A 173 18.36 -18.87 15.45
C SER A 173 18.76 -18.14 14.17
N SER A 174 19.85 -18.60 13.57
CA SER A 174 20.32 -18.15 12.26
C SER A 174 19.50 -18.74 11.09
N ASN A 175 18.85 -19.88 11.34
CA ASN A 175 17.94 -20.50 10.37
C ASN A 175 16.57 -19.83 10.47
N LEU A 176 16.28 -18.93 9.53
CA LEU A 176 15.06 -18.11 9.57
C LEU A 176 13.83 -18.84 9.08
N ASP A 177 13.98 -19.81 8.20
CA ASP A 177 12.86 -20.53 7.59
C ASP A 177 12.38 -21.66 8.50
N ASP A 178 13.32 -22.33 9.18
CA ASP A 178 13.05 -23.45 10.08
C ASP A 178 13.93 -23.33 11.35
N PRO A 179 13.56 -22.42 12.28
CA PRO A 179 14.36 -22.19 13.48
C PRO A 179 14.32 -23.40 14.42
N GLU A 180 15.47 -23.87 14.89
CA GLU A 180 15.61 -24.99 15.81
C GLU A 180 14.87 -24.74 17.14
N TYR A 181 14.74 -23.49 17.53
CA TYR A 181 14.00 -23.08 18.73
C TYR A 181 13.39 -21.70 18.55
N TYR A 182 12.25 -21.50 19.17
CA TYR A 182 11.58 -20.19 19.22
C TYR A 182 10.61 -20.10 20.41
N ILE A 183 10.33 -18.89 20.82
CA ILE A 183 9.25 -18.60 21.74
C ILE A 183 8.03 -18.19 20.89
N ARG A 184 6.95 -18.99 21.00
CA ARG A 184 5.67 -18.65 20.41
C ARG A 184 4.92 -17.71 21.35
N VAL A 185 4.64 -16.51 20.86
CA VAL A 185 3.92 -15.47 21.55
C VAL A 185 2.52 -15.35 20.95
N ARG A 186 1.46 -15.61 21.72
CA ARG A 186 0.08 -15.51 21.21
C ARG A 186 -0.31 -14.09 20.88
N SER A 187 0.08 -13.13 21.72
CA SER A 187 -0.13 -11.71 21.52
C SER A 187 0.91 -10.93 22.27
N GLY A 188 1.30 -9.78 21.75
CA GLY A 188 2.30 -8.95 22.39
C GLY A 188 2.28 -7.52 21.87
N LYS A 189 2.99 -6.66 22.58
CA LYS A 189 3.30 -5.29 22.20
C LYS A 189 4.77 -5.21 21.83
N PHE A 190 5.04 -4.82 20.60
CA PHE A 190 6.38 -4.62 20.08
C PHE A 190 6.68 -3.13 19.97
N ILE A 191 7.77 -2.72 20.54
CA ILE A 191 8.32 -1.35 20.49
C ILE A 191 9.70 -1.47 19.82
N PRO A 192 9.85 -1.11 18.53
CA PRO A 192 11.11 -1.24 17.79
C PRO A 192 12.29 -0.62 18.54
N LYS A 193 13.45 -1.26 18.44
CA LYS A 193 14.70 -0.83 19.09
C LYS A 193 14.64 -0.72 20.63
N ASN A 194 13.53 -1.11 21.24
CA ASN A 194 13.36 -1.03 22.69
C ASN A 194 13.03 -2.38 23.31
N LYS A 195 11.86 -2.95 23.04
CA LYS A 195 11.39 -4.17 23.71
C LYS A 195 10.20 -4.85 23.04
N ILE A 196 10.04 -6.14 23.37
CA ILE A 196 8.79 -6.88 23.18
C ILE A 196 8.20 -7.19 24.56
N ILE A 197 6.95 -6.83 24.77
CA ILE A 197 6.15 -7.25 25.92
C ILE A 197 5.20 -8.34 25.42
N ALA A 198 5.50 -9.58 25.75
CA ALA A 198 4.74 -10.74 25.29
C ALA A 198 3.70 -11.15 26.35
N GLY A 199 2.51 -11.49 25.89
CA GLY A 199 1.51 -12.19 26.67
C GLY A 199 1.84 -13.68 26.80
N PRO A 200 0.82 -14.56 26.93
CA PRO A 200 1.03 -16.01 27.06
C PRO A 200 1.92 -16.58 25.97
N SER A 201 2.99 -17.25 26.39
CA SER A 201 4.07 -17.69 25.49
C SER A 201 4.54 -19.10 25.88
N ASN A 202 4.97 -19.88 24.91
CA ASN A 202 5.55 -21.21 25.10
C ASN A 202 6.87 -21.32 24.33
N LEU A 203 7.84 -22.02 24.90
CA LEU A 203 9.05 -22.40 24.22
C LEU A 203 8.79 -23.61 23.31
N TYR A 204 9.25 -23.54 22.09
CA TYR A 204 9.27 -24.64 21.12
C TYR A 204 10.71 -24.99 20.73
N ILE A 205 10.99 -26.29 20.58
CA ILE A 205 12.24 -26.81 20.08
C ILE A 205 11.89 -27.78 18.95
N TYR A 206 12.41 -27.55 17.74
CA TYR A 206 12.07 -28.30 16.52
C TYR A 206 10.56 -28.46 16.35
N ASP A 207 9.81 -27.34 16.47
CA ASP A 207 8.36 -27.26 16.40
C ASP A 207 7.57 -28.07 17.45
N VAL A 208 8.28 -28.73 18.41
CA VAL A 208 7.68 -29.46 19.52
C VAL A 208 7.50 -28.52 20.72
N PRO A 209 6.28 -28.37 21.26
CA PRO A 209 6.07 -27.54 22.44
C PRO A 209 6.73 -28.18 23.67
N THR A 210 7.51 -27.38 24.38
CA THR A 210 8.05 -27.79 25.67
C THR A 210 7.08 -27.48 26.81
N PRO A 211 7.25 -28.06 28.01
CA PRO A 211 6.42 -27.71 29.17
C PRO A 211 6.71 -26.31 29.74
N ILE A 212 7.61 -25.55 29.12
CA ILE A 212 7.96 -24.19 29.55
C ILE A 212 6.90 -23.24 29.04
N PHE A 213 6.08 -22.77 29.96
CA PHE A 213 5.03 -21.76 29.71
C PHE A 213 5.34 -20.49 30.50
N LEU A 214 5.22 -19.35 29.81
CA LEU A 214 5.39 -18.03 30.38
C LEU A 214 4.04 -17.30 30.27
N PRO A 215 3.40 -16.91 31.39
CA PRO A 215 2.15 -16.14 31.34
C PRO A 215 2.37 -14.76 30.72
N PHE A 216 3.56 -14.21 30.90
CA PHE A 216 4.06 -13.02 30.22
C PHE A 216 5.59 -13.09 30.11
N ALA A 217 6.16 -12.38 29.12
CA ALA A 217 7.60 -12.29 28.93
C ALA A 217 8.00 -10.87 28.48
N TYR A 218 9.25 -10.53 28.79
CA TYR A 218 9.85 -9.26 28.42
C TYR A 218 11.16 -9.55 27.67
N PHE A 219 11.27 -9.07 26.42
CA PHE A 219 12.46 -9.20 25.60
C PHE A 219 13.03 -7.81 25.34
N PRO A 220 14.17 -7.43 25.94
CA PRO A 220 14.85 -6.19 25.61
C PRO A 220 15.45 -6.28 24.21
N LEU A 221 15.34 -5.22 23.41
CA LEU A 221 15.86 -5.09 22.06
C LEU A 221 16.93 -3.99 21.96
N SER A 222 17.15 -3.22 23.05
CA SER A 222 18.19 -2.19 23.11
C SER A 222 19.56 -2.83 23.25
N GLU A 223 20.57 -2.23 22.61
CA GLU A 223 21.98 -2.65 22.73
C GLU A 223 22.61 -2.26 24.08
N ASP A 224 21.95 -1.41 24.89
CA ASP A 224 22.41 -1.03 26.21
C ASP A 224 22.36 -2.21 27.19
N ARG A 225 23.24 -3.20 26.96
CA ARG A 225 23.69 -4.09 28.01
C ARG A 225 24.65 -3.30 28.92
N ASN A 226 24.09 -2.53 29.85
CA ASN A 226 24.84 -2.18 31.02
C ASN A 226 25.15 -3.50 31.73
N SER A 227 26.33 -4.06 31.46
CA SER A 227 26.94 -5.10 32.29
C SER A 227 27.19 -4.43 33.62
N GLY A 228 26.28 -4.62 34.61
CA GLY A 228 26.56 -4.41 36.00
C GLY A 228 27.45 -5.52 36.53
#